data_e0cecd041b44965d374b26b1b3f032e3
#
_entry.id   e0cecd041b44965d374b26b1b3f032e3
#
_cell.length_a   1.000
_cell.length_b   1.000
_cell.length_c   1.000
_cell.angle_alpha   90.00
_cell.angle_beta   90.00
_cell.angle_gamma   90.00
#
_symmetry.space_group_name_H-M   'P 1'
#
loop_
_entity.id
_entity.type
_entity.pdbx_description
1 polymer ?
#
loop_
_entity_poly.entity_id
_entity_poly.type
_entity_poly.pdbx_seq_one_letter_code
_entity_poly.pdbx_strand_id
1 'polypeptide(L)'
;MPIKSSPATLAISEIVTEFGDDAGGSDSLSEYYKGGANVNDVDTNSNIPASGAIDIGDFYGAGNAVAAAASAGTNVDVAPLFASPDTWTNAVAKIVTIASPIQIVGNNVALTVPANMAGTLDIQNAGNIIGSRGAAGSASSGAGGAAGGAISVLVAGVSINNSGTISGGGGGGGGGGIGASASSTSTTNFGGGSYTGSPPSGRGWNQNWGGQGANQSPG
;
A
#
# COMPACT_ATOMS: atom_id res chain seq x y z
N MET A 1 25.10 -3.37 0.12
CA MET A 1 24.57 -4.64 0.73
C MET A 1 25.25 -4.81 2.08
N PRO A 2 24.52 -5.17 3.14
CA PRO A 2 25.15 -5.36 4.45
C PRO A 2 26.33 -6.35 4.34
N ILE A 3 27.33 -6.11 5.13
CA ILE A 3 28.49 -7.01 5.24
C ILE A 3 27.99 -8.37 5.76
N LYS A 4 28.57 -9.44 5.22
CA LYS A 4 28.21 -10.81 5.61
C LYS A 4 28.29 -11.03 7.13
N SER A 5 27.53 -11.99 7.62
CA SER A 5 27.53 -12.34 9.04
C SER A 5 28.67 -13.30 9.39
N SER A 6 29.18 -13.27 10.62
CA SER A 6 30.05 -14.29 11.17
C SER A 6 29.40 -15.71 11.05
N PRO A 7 30.15 -16.80 10.78
CA PRO A 7 31.64 -16.93 10.81
C PRO A 7 32.34 -16.85 9.46
N ALA A 8 31.81 -16.15 8.46
CA ALA A 8 32.48 -16.01 7.17
C ALA A 8 33.79 -15.20 7.29
N THR A 9 34.75 -15.42 6.40
CA THR A 9 35.96 -14.58 6.36
C THR A 9 35.60 -13.20 5.81
N LEU A 10 35.94 -12.14 6.53
CA LEU A 10 35.74 -10.76 6.11
C LEU A 10 37.07 -10.14 5.67
N ALA A 11 37.04 -9.43 4.57
CA ALA A 11 38.18 -8.68 4.04
C ALA A 11 37.90 -7.16 4.15
N ILE A 12 38.95 -6.36 4.30
CA ILE A 12 38.80 -4.89 4.35
C ILE A 12 38.16 -4.34 3.07
N SER A 13 38.41 -4.96 1.92
CA SER A 13 37.79 -4.58 0.65
C SER A 13 36.25 -4.68 0.65
N GLU A 14 35.69 -5.54 1.50
CA GLU A 14 34.23 -5.62 1.67
C GLU A 14 33.69 -4.49 2.50
N ILE A 15 34.46 -4.04 3.50
CA ILE A 15 34.17 -2.85 4.32
C ILE A 15 34.20 -1.61 3.42
N VAL A 16 35.26 -1.45 2.64
CA VAL A 16 35.39 -0.36 1.65
C VAL A 16 34.24 -0.37 0.63
N THR A 17 33.85 -1.54 0.15
CA THR A 17 32.75 -1.68 -0.81
C THR A 17 31.41 -1.25 -0.23
N GLU A 18 31.17 -1.52 1.05
CA GLU A 18 29.90 -1.17 1.72
C GLU A 18 29.87 0.30 2.16
N PHE A 19 30.95 0.75 2.76
CA PHE A 19 30.98 2.08 3.42
C PHE A 19 31.59 3.18 2.55
N GLY A 20 32.26 2.81 1.48
CA GLY A 20 32.98 3.72 0.61
C GLY A 20 34.44 3.90 1.06
N ASP A 21 35.18 4.58 0.21
CA ASP A 21 36.60 4.94 0.40
C ASP A 21 36.69 6.46 0.36
N ASP A 22 37.46 7.05 1.26
CA ASP A 22 37.83 8.44 1.13
C ASP A 22 38.99 8.59 0.14
N ALA A 23 38.80 9.38 -0.89
CA ALA A 23 39.66 9.52 -2.04
C ALA A 23 41.15 9.82 -1.64
N GLY A 24 41.98 8.83 -1.56
CA GLY A 24 43.43 8.99 -1.58
C GLY A 24 44.23 8.43 -0.41
N GLY A 25 43.68 7.60 0.43
CA GLY A 25 44.38 6.94 1.53
C GLY A 25 44.69 5.48 1.33
N SER A 26 45.47 4.89 2.22
CA SER A 26 45.51 3.45 2.41
C SER A 26 44.38 3.08 3.37
N ASP A 27 43.51 2.14 2.99
CA ASP A 27 42.41 1.66 3.82
C ASP A 27 42.86 1.29 5.24
N SER A 28 42.41 2.06 6.22
CA SER A 28 42.64 1.79 7.62
C SER A 28 41.31 1.63 8.34
N LEU A 29 41.17 0.61 9.20
CA LEU A 29 39.96 0.44 9.98
C LEU A 29 39.59 1.67 10.80
N SER A 30 40.57 2.52 11.17
CA SER A 30 40.33 3.75 11.91
C SER A 30 39.51 4.83 11.16
N GLU A 31 39.30 4.67 9.87
CA GLU A 31 38.46 5.55 9.05
C GLU A 31 36.99 5.20 9.16
N TYR A 32 36.70 4.02 9.71
CA TYR A 32 35.36 3.43 9.74
C TYR A 32 34.75 3.38 11.15
N TYR A 33 35.08 4.34 12.01
CA TYR A 33 34.39 4.49 13.29
C TYR A 33 32.93 4.88 13.07
N LYS A 34 32.03 4.25 13.87
CA LYS A 34 30.60 4.55 13.86
C LYS A 34 30.35 6.05 14.17
N GLY A 35 29.53 6.69 13.35
CA GLY A 35 29.29 8.13 13.45
C GLY A 35 30.38 9.01 12.84
N GLY A 36 31.40 8.41 12.20
CA GLY A 36 32.41 9.08 11.40
C GLY A 36 31.93 9.41 9.98
N ALA A 37 32.90 9.77 9.11
CA ALA A 37 32.59 10.17 7.73
C ALA A 37 32.00 9.02 6.88
N ASN A 38 32.50 7.79 7.09
CA ASN A 38 32.19 6.63 6.24
C ASN A 38 31.07 5.74 6.83
N VAL A 39 30.95 5.65 8.16
CA VAL A 39 30.01 4.75 8.83
C VAL A 39 28.95 5.54 9.59
N ASN A 40 27.71 5.41 9.16
CA ASN A 40 26.57 6.03 9.83
C ASN A 40 26.36 5.48 11.25
N ASP A 41 25.91 6.33 12.16
CA ASP A 41 25.48 5.93 13.53
C ASP A 41 24.05 5.38 13.47
N VAL A 42 23.96 4.11 13.09
CA VAL A 42 22.72 3.35 12.95
C VAL A 42 22.81 2.03 13.71
N ASP A 43 21.66 1.43 14.03
CA ASP A 43 21.61 0.18 14.84
C ASP A 43 22.34 -0.98 14.19
N THR A 44 22.31 -1.09 12.86
CA THR A 44 23.05 -2.11 12.11
C THR A 44 24.57 -2.01 12.32
N ASN A 45 25.06 -0.86 12.75
CA ASN A 45 26.48 -0.58 13.02
C ASN A 45 26.80 -0.56 14.51
N SER A 46 25.90 -1.08 15.37
CA SER A 46 26.07 -1.03 16.83
C SER A 46 27.33 -1.73 17.34
N ASN A 47 27.85 -2.71 16.62
CA ASN A 47 29.08 -3.42 16.95
C ASN A 47 30.33 -2.63 16.62
N ILE A 48 30.26 -1.64 15.71
CA ILE A 48 31.38 -0.82 15.32
C ILE A 48 31.61 0.24 16.41
N PRO A 49 32.79 0.35 17.02
CA PRO A 49 33.05 1.35 18.04
C PRO A 49 33.06 2.76 17.43
N ALA A 50 32.65 3.75 18.23
CA ALA A 50 32.75 5.16 17.83
C ALA A 50 34.17 5.75 18.01
N SER A 51 35.05 5.06 18.74
CA SER A 51 36.45 5.42 18.95
C SER A 51 37.20 4.29 19.66
N GLY A 52 38.52 4.35 19.68
CA GLY A 52 39.36 3.41 20.41
C GLY A 52 39.81 2.21 19.57
N ALA A 53 39.87 1.02 20.13
CA ALA A 53 40.24 -0.17 19.39
C ALA A 53 39.10 -0.56 18.42
N ILE A 54 39.43 -0.87 17.20
CA ILE A 54 38.51 -1.34 16.15
C ILE A 54 39.10 -2.58 15.50
N ASP A 55 38.27 -3.61 15.34
CA ASP A 55 38.65 -4.90 14.77
C ASP A 55 37.81 -5.17 13.51
N ILE A 56 38.34 -5.96 12.59
CA ILE A 56 37.61 -6.35 11.38
C ILE A 56 36.32 -7.13 11.74
N GLY A 57 36.31 -7.81 12.87
CA GLY A 57 35.16 -8.54 13.40
C GLY A 57 33.97 -7.65 13.80
N ASP A 58 34.23 -6.38 14.11
CA ASP A 58 33.19 -5.40 14.51
C ASP A 58 32.26 -5.09 13.33
N PHE A 59 32.68 -5.38 12.11
CA PHE A 59 31.91 -5.09 10.88
C PHE A 59 30.98 -6.22 10.45
N TYR A 60 30.95 -7.37 11.11
CA TYR A 60 30.02 -8.42 10.71
C TYR A 60 28.56 -7.95 10.84
N GLY A 61 27.82 -8.05 9.75
CA GLY A 61 26.43 -7.64 9.68
C GLY A 61 26.20 -6.14 9.59
N ALA A 62 27.27 -5.34 9.60
CA ALA A 62 27.20 -3.90 9.46
C ALA A 62 26.80 -3.47 8.03
N GLY A 63 26.29 -2.28 7.87
CA GLY A 63 25.92 -1.76 6.56
C GLY A 63 25.47 -0.30 6.61
N ASN A 64 25.52 0.36 5.47
CA ASN A 64 25.07 1.74 5.31
C ASN A 64 23.55 1.88 5.11
N ALA A 65 22.81 0.79 5.11
CA ALA A 65 21.36 0.77 4.99
C ALA A 65 20.71 0.23 6.25
N VAL A 66 19.64 0.87 6.68
CA VAL A 66 18.77 0.36 7.75
C VAL A 66 17.66 -0.47 7.13
N ALA A 67 17.49 -1.69 7.59
CA ALA A 67 16.46 -2.59 7.10
C ALA A 67 15.32 -2.72 8.11
N ALA A 68 14.09 -2.66 7.63
CA ALA A 68 12.90 -2.92 8.40
C ALA A 68 11.98 -3.91 7.65
N ALA A 69 11.25 -4.73 8.40
CA ALA A 69 10.25 -5.62 7.85
C ALA A 69 8.85 -5.07 8.13
N ALA A 70 8.04 -4.94 7.09
CA ALA A 70 6.65 -4.62 7.27
C ALA A 70 5.85 -5.86 7.66
N SER A 71 4.92 -5.68 8.59
CA SER A 71 3.95 -6.70 9.00
C SER A 71 2.64 -6.54 8.23
N ALA A 72 1.81 -7.58 8.25
CA ALA A 72 0.45 -7.48 7.74
C ALA A 72 -0.32 -6.39 8.46
N GLY A 73 -1.08 -5.59 7.72
CA GLY A 73 -1.80 -4.46 8.31
C GLY A 73 -2.69 -3.73 7.32
N THR A 74 -3.37 -2.72 7.85
CA THR A 74 -4.24 -1.83 7.07
C THR A 74 -3.69 -0.42 7.12
N ASN A 75 -3.59 0.24 5.94
CA ASN A 75 -3.08 1.60 5.81
C ASN A 75 -1.70 1.77 6.46
N VAL A 76 -0.74 0.95 6.06
CA VAL A 76 0.60 0.93 6.66
C VAL A 76 1.37 2.19 6.25
N ASP A 77 1.90 2.90 7.24
CA ASP A 77 2.90 3.95 7.06
C ASP A 77 4.29 3.34 7.27
N VAL A 78 5.21 3.62 6.36
CA VAL A 78 6.57 3.06 6.46
C VAL A 78 7.48 3.81 7.42
N ALA A 79 7.23 5.09 7.72
CA ALA A 79 8.11 5.88 8.59
C ALA A 79 8.26 5.31 10.01
N PRO A 80 7.19 4.85 10.68
CA PRO A 80 7.31 4.24 12.02
C PRO A 80 8.12 2.95 12.08
N LEU A 81 8.40 2.32 10.92
CA LEU A 81 9.26 1.13 10.87
C LEU A 81 10.73 1.47 11.15
N PHE A 82 11.10 2.73 11.01
CA PHE A 82 12.45 3.27 11.24
C PHE A 82 12.47 4.12 12.51
N ALA A 83 12.35 3.46 13.65
CA ALA A 83 12.39 4.10 14.96
C ALA A 83 13.81 4.61 15.31
N SER A 84 13.92 5.51 16.29
CA SER A 84 15.22 6.01 16.79
C SER A 84 16.19 4.87 17.16
N PRO A 85 17.52 5.01 16.87
CA PRO A 85 18.18 6.20 16.34
C PRO A 85 18.04 6.40 14.82
N ASP A 86 17.59 5.38 14.10
CA ASP A 86 17.50 5.34 12.64
C ASP A 86 16.20 5.98 12.15
N THR A 87 15.99 7.20 12.55
CA THR A 87 14.74 7.88 12.26
C THR A 87 14.52 8.09 10.76
N TRP A 88 13.28 8.25 10.38
CA TRP A 88 12.85 8.53 9.01
C TRP A 88 13.59 9.71 8.37
N THR A 89 13.99 10.67 9.20
CA THR A 89 14.65 11.90 8.78
C THR A 89 16.17 11.81 8.69
N ASN A 90 16.79 10.69 9.06
CA ASN A 90 18.24 10.51 8.91
C ASN A 90 18.61 10.24 7.46
N ALA A 91 19.72 10.83 7.01
CA ALA A 91 20.21 10.72 5.64
C ALA A 91 20.92 9.38 5.37
N VAL A 92 20.25 8.28 5.71
CA VAL A 92 20.74 6.92 5.49
C VAL A 92 19.86 6.21 4.47
N ALA A 93 20.42 5.23 3.78
CA ALA A 93 19.64 4.34 2.93
C ALA A 93 18.73 3.44 3.78
N LYS A 94 17.49 3.27 3.35
CA LYS A 94 16.48 2.47 4.05
C LYS A 94 15.96 1.36 3.14
N ILE A 95 15.74 0.20 3.73
CA ILE A 95 15.17 -0.96 3.02
C ILE A 95 13.94 -1.42 3.79
N VAL A 96 12.80 -1.48 3.11
CA VAL A 96 11.59 -2.10 3.66
C VAL A 96 11.34 -3.41 2.93
N THR A 97 11.29 -4.50 3.67
CA THR A 97 10.96 -5.82 3.13
C THR A 97 9.52 -6.19 3.48
N ILE A 98 8.74 -6.54 2.47
CA ILE A 98 7.40 -7.10 2.59
C ILE A 98 7.47 -8.54 2.10
N ALA A 99 7.66 -9.47 3.03
CA ALA A 99 7.85 -10.88 2.70
C ALA A 99 6.53 -11.56 2.31
N SER A 100 6.60 -12.64 1.53
CA SER A 100 5.46 -13.56 1.36
C SER A 100 5.23 -14.36 2.65
N PRO A 101 4.00 -14.56 3.12
CA PRO A 101 2.70 -14.19 2.53
C PRO A 101 2.09 -12.89 3.11
N ILE A 102 2.91 -11.92 3.53
CA ILE A 102 2.42 -10.67 4.13
C ILE A 102 1.42 -9.98 3.19
N GLN A 103 0.32 -9.51 3.76
CA GLN A 103 -0.70 -8.74 3.07
C GLN A 103 -0.90 -7.38 3.73
N ILE A 104 -0.72 -6.32 2.96
CA ILE A 104 -1.02 -4.94 3.34
C ILE A 104 -2.23 -4.49 2.55
N VAL A 105 -3.29 -4.09 3.23
CA VAL A 105 -4.55 -3.66 2.60
C VAL A 105 -4.83 -2.20 2.91
N GLY A 106 -5.53 -1.51 2.03
CA GLY A 106 -5.90 -0.11 2.23
C GLY A 106 -7.39 0.10 2.36
N ASN A 107 -7.82 1.02 3.22
CA ASN A 107 -9.17 1.59 3.16
C ASN A 107 -9.22 2.80 2.22
N ASN A 108 -8.08 3.46 2.01
CA ASN A 108 -7.86 4.53 1.03
C ASN A 108 -6.57 4.24 0.27
N VAL A 109 -5.43 4.16 0.98
CA VAL A 109 -4.12 3.76 0.45
C VAL A 109 -3.60 2.63 1.31
N ALA A 110 -3.06 1.56 0.70
CA ALA A 110 -2.56 0.42 1.46
C ALA A 110 -1.20 0.73 2.12
N LEU A 111 -0.24 1.25 1.35
CA LEU A 111 1.09 1.60 1.83
C LEU A 111 1.37 3.07 1.56
N THR A 112 1.76 3.81 2.59
CA THR A 112 2.14 5.22 2.47
C THR A 112 3.63 5.39 2.75
N VAL A 113 4.33 6.06 1.84
CA VAL A 113 5.68 6.60 2.04
C VAL A 113 5.52 8.11 2.30
N PRO A 114 5.59 8.57 3.55
CA PRO A 114 5.31 9.96 3.88
C PRO A 114 6.45 10.89 3.46
N ALA A 115 6.17 12.18 3.46
CA ALA A 115 7.15 13.23 3.23
C ALA A 115 8.24 13.26 4.32
N ASN A 116 9.23 14.12 4.12
CA ASN A 116 10.34 14.40 5.06
C ASN A 116 11.31 13.23 5.29
N MET A 117 11.34 12.26 4.41
CA MET A 117 12.42 11.26 4.39
C MET A 117 13.72 11.95 3.95
N ALA A 118 14.82 11.67 4.66
CA ALA A 118 16.16 11.92 4.15
C ALA A 118 16.80 10.60 3.68
N GLY A 119 17.75 10.69 2.74
CA GLY A 119 18.36 9.51 2.12
C GLY A 119 17.47 8.84 1.06
N THR A 120 17.60 7.55 0.90
CA THR A 120 16.87 6.74 -0.08
C THR A 120 16.05 5.64 0.58
N LEU A 121 15.02 5.16 -0.10
CA LEU A 121 14.21 4.02 0.34
C LEU A 121 14.11 3.00 -0.79
N ASP A 122 14.42 1.75 -0.49
CA ASP A 122 14.16 0.60 -1.36
C ASP A 122 13.07 -0.27 -0.74
N ILE A 123 11.94 -0.41 -1.44
CA ILE A 123 10.82 -1.28 -1.03
C ILE A 123 10.94 -2.60 -1.78
N GLN A 124 11.25 -3.66 -1.07
CA GLN A 124 11.37 -5.01 -1.58
C GLN A 124 10.08 -5.79 -1.29
N ASN A 125 9.18 -5.85 -2.25
CA ASN A 125 7.89 -6.50 -2.10
C ASN A 125 7.88 -7.91 -2.72
N ALA A 126 7.73 -8.92 -1.87
CA ALA A 126 7.40 -10.30 -2.24
C ALA A 126 6.00 -10.71 -1.74
N GLY A 127 5.31 -9.83 -1.00
CA GLY A 127 3.97 -10.02 -0.49
C GLY A 127 2.90 -9.37 -1.37
N ASN A 128 1.81 -8.94 -0.74
CA ASN A 128 0.67 -8.34 -1.42
C ASN A 128 0.38 -6.94 -0.85
N ILE A 129 0.32 -5.93 -1.73
CA ILE A 129 -0.10 -4.56 -1.40
C ILE A 129 -1.36 -4.27 -2.21
N ILE A 130 -2.51 -4.14 -1.53
CA ILE A 130 -3.81 -4.09 -2.18
C ILE A 130 -4.61 -2.87 -1.70
N GLY A 131 -4.93 -1.98 -2.62
CA GLY A 131 -5.82 -0.85 -2.36
C GLY A 131 -7.26 -1.28 -2.12
N SER A 132 -8.04 -0.47 -1.42
CA SER A 132 -9.44 -0.76 -1.13
C SER A 132 -10.31 -0.75 -2.37
N ARG A 133 -11.28 -1.65 -2.38
CA ARG A 133 -12.37 -1.60 -3.36
C ARG A 133 -13.27 -0.41 -3.09
N GLY A 134 -13.68 0.30 -4.12
CA GLY A 134 -14.68 1.34 -4.02
C GLY A 134 -16.02 0.78 -3.52
N ALA A 135 -16.74 1.56 -2.74
CA ALA A 135 -18.06 1.22 -2.27
C ALA A 135 -19.04 1.09 -3.45
N ALA A 136 -19.97 0.16 -3.35
CA ALA A 136 -21.06 0.06 -4.33
C ALA A 136 -21.88 1.35 -4.33
N GLY A 137 -22.32 1.78 -5.50
CA GLY A 137 -23.25 2.89 -5.66
C GLY A 137 -24.59 2.58 -5.02
N SER A 138 -25.24 3.60 -4.45
CA SER A 138 -26.59 3.49 -3.94
C SER A 138 -27.61 3.67 -5.07
N ALA A 139 -28.80 3.10 -4.90
CA ALA A 139 -29.91 3.27 -5.83
C ALA A 139 -30.32 4.74 -6.01
N SER A 140 -30.03 5.61 -5.03
CA SER A 140 -30.37 7.03 -5.06
C SER A 140 -29.29 7.90 -5.71
N SER A 141 -28.00 7.52 -5.59
CA SER A 141 -26.89 8.32 -6.13
C SER A 141 -26.40 7.83 -7.50
N GLY A 142 -26.64 6.57 -7.83
CA GLY A 142 -26.18 5.95 -9.07
C GLY A 142 -24.66 5.78 -9.19
N ALA A 143 -23.88 6.49 -8.40
CA ALA A 143 -22.43 6.50 -8.47
C ALA A 143 -21.79 5.48 -7.52
N GLY A 144 -20.87 4.71 -8.03
CA GLY A 144 -19.98 3.89 -7.20
C GLY A 144 -18.87 4.72 -6.56
N GLY A 145 -18.36 4.25 -5.43
CA GLY A 145 -17.24 4.90 -4.73
C GLY A 145 -15.93 4.76 -5.49
N ALA A 146 -15.03 5.70 -5.24
CA ALA A 146 -13.68 5.63 -5.76
C ALA A 146 -12.91 4.46 -5.15
N ALA A 147 -12.01 3.87 -5.94
CA ALA A 147 -11.08 2.86 -5.45
C ALA A 147 -9.94 3.51 -4.65
N GLY A 148 -9.39 2.76 -3.68
CA GLY A 148 -8.19 3.15 -2.99
C GLY A 148 -6.92 2.79 -3.76
N GLY A 149 -5.86 3.57 -3.55
CA GLY A 149 -4.54 3.33 -4.10
C GLY A 149 -3.81 2.18 -3.40
N ALA A 150 -2.90 1.50 -4.11
CA ALA A 150 -2.02 0.54 -3.48
C ALA A 150 -0.91 1.25 -2.70
N ILE A 151 -0.19 2.15 -3.34
CA ILE A 151 0.95 2.85 -2.76
C ILE A 151 0.80 4.35 -3.02
N SER A 152 1.10 5.15 -1.99
CA SER A 152 1.26 6.59 -2.09
C SER A 152 2.67 6.97 -1.70
N VAL A 153 3.41 7.62 -2.58
CA VAL A 153 4.78 8.09 -2.36
C VAL A 153 4.78 9.62 -2.37
N LEU A 154 5.12 10.22 -1.23
CA LEU A 154 5.09 11.67 -1.03
C LEU A 154 6.49 12.30 -1.00
N VAL A 155 7.53 11.56 -1.35
CA VAL A 155 8.92 11.98 -1.30
C VAL A 155 9.70 11.39 -2.48
N ALA A 156 10.80 12.03 -2.87
CA ALA A 156 11.73 11.50 -3.88
C ALA A 156 12.70 10.47 -3.27
N GLY A 157 13.46 9.77 -4.11
CA GLY A 157 14.47 8.81 -3.68
C GLY A 157 13.92 7.44 -3.28
N VAL A 158 12.73 7.08 -3.77
CA VAL A 158 12.10 5.78 -3.50
C VAL A 158 12.23 4.87 -4.72
N SER A 159 12.71 3.66 -4.50
CA SER A 159 12.69 2.55 -5.45
C SER A 159 11.76 1.43 -4.96
N ILE A 160 11.15 0.71 -5.89
CA ILE A 160 10.25 -0.41 -5.59
C ILE A 160 10.65 -1.61 -6.42
N ASN A 161 11.19 -2.63 -5.76
CA ASN A 161 11.47 -3.94 -6.32
C ASN A 161 10.30 -4.88 -6.03
N ASN A 162 9.51 -5.22 -7.03
CA ASN A 162 8.31 -6.02 -6.85
C ASN A 162 8.42 -7.41 -7.45
N SER A 163 8.41 -8.42 -6.62
CA SER A 163 8.23 -9.83 -7.00
C SER A 163 6.88 -10.42 -6.55
N GLY A 164 6.12 -9.65 -5.77
CA GLY A 164 4.80 -10.00 -5.29
C GLY A 164 3.69 -9.30 -6.08
N THR A 165 2.63 -8.89 -5.38
CA THR A 165 1.47 -8.23 -5.98
C THR A 165 1.37 -6.80 -5.48
N ILE A 166 1.19 -5.85 -6.41
CA ILE A 166 0.79 -4.47 -6.13
C ILE A 166 -0.44 -4.19 -6.97
N SER A 167 -1.59 -3.97 -6.34
CA SER A 167 -2.85 -3.67 -7.04
C SER A 167 -3.63 -2.56 -6.35
N GLY A 168 -4.06 -1.57 -7.13
CA GLY A 168 -5.11 -0.65 -6.71
C GLY A 168 -6.44 -1.38 -6.56
N GLY A 169 -7.33 -0.82 -5.78
CA GLY A 169 -8.69 -1.32 -5.66
C GLY A 169 -9.49 -1.13 -6.95
N GLY A 170 -10.45 -2.00 -7.19
CA GLY A 170 -11.45 -1.78 -8.23
C GLY A 170 -12.45 -0.71 -7.81
N GLY A 171 -12.89 0.14 -8.74
CA GLY A 171 -13.96 1.09 -8.51
C GLY A 171 -15.25 0.38 -8.12
N GLY A 172 -16.10 1.05 -7.34
CA GLY A 172 -17.43 0.55 -6.98
C GLY A 172 -18.34 0.51 -8.21
N GLY A 173 -19.13 -0.54 -8.34
CA GLY A 173 -20.17 -0.59 -9.36
C GLY A 173 -21.21 0.52 -9.13
N GLY A 174 -21.74 1.09 -10.20
CA GLY A 174 -22.86 2.03 -10.11
C GLY A 174 -24.08 1.35 -9.48
N GLY A 175 -24.84 2.12 -8.69
CA GLY A 175 -26.14 1.67 -8.21
C GLY A 175 -27.14 1.55 -9.38
N GLY A 176 -27.96 0.51 -9.36
CA GLY A 176 -29.11 0.49 -10.26
C GLY A 176 -30.03 1.69 -9.96
N GLY A 177 -30.50 2.35 -10.99
CA GLY A 177 -31.47 3.42 -10.84
C GLY A 177 -32.71 2.95 -10.07
N ILE A 178 -33.29 3.84 -9.29
CA ILE A 178 -34.60 3.61 -8.71
C ILE A 178 -35.56 3.44 -9.90
N GLY A 179 -36.19 2.29 -10.01
CA GLY A 179 -37.21 2.07 -11.02
C GLY A 179 -38.24 3.19 -10.94
N ALA A 180 -38.55 3.79 -12.07
CA ALA A 180 -39.56 4.83 -12.10
C ALA A 180 -40.88 4.31 -11.49
N SER A 181 -41.38 4.98 -10.52
CA SER A 181 -42.73 4.69 -10.01
C SER A 181 -43.71 5.05 -11.13
N ALA A 182 -44.10 4.08 -11.91
CA ALA A 182 -45.18 4.26 -12.86
C ALA A 182 -46.50 4.25 -12.06
N SER A 183 -47.05 5.42 -11.80
CA SER A 183 -48.43 5.52 -11.43
C SER A 183 -49.26 5.67 -12.71
N SER A 184 -49.87 4.63 -13.18
CA SER A 184 -50.91 4.69 -14.19
C SER A 184 -52.25 4.48 -13.52
N THR A 185 -53.10 5.44 -13.64
CA THR A 185 -54.51 5.26 -13.32
C THR A 185 -55.22 4.83 -14.58
N SER A 186 -55.64 3.60 -14.65
CA SER A 186 -56.45 3.10 -15.74
C SER A 186 -57.91 3.08 -15.31
N THR A 187 -58.76 3.72 -16.07
CA THR A 187 -60.19 3.65 -15.90
C THR A 187 -60.77 2.77 -16.98
N THR A 188 -61.32 1.64 -16.60
CA THR A 188 -61.96 0.72 -17.53
C THR A 188 -63.43 0.64 -17.21
N ASN A 189 -64.26 0.88 -18.22
CA ASN A 189 -65.71 0.75 -18.09
C ASN A 189 -66.14 -0.66 -18.43
N PHE A 190 -66.68 -1.35 -17.45
CA PHE A 190 -67.26 -2.69 -17.64
C PHE A 190 -68.76 -2.60 -17.41
N GLY A 191 -69.58 -2.73 -18.43
CA GLY A 191 -71.01 -2.98 -18.33
C GLY A 191 -71.79 -2.07 -17.36
N GLY A 192 -71.48 -0.77 -17.30
CA GLY A 192 -72.18 0.18 -16.45
C GLY A 192 -71.46 0.60 -15.16
N GLY A 193 -70.25 0.10 -14.90
CA GLY A 193 -69.38 0.49 -13.80
C GLY A 193 -67.99 0.92 -14.27
N SER A 194 -67.37 1.86 -13.57
CA SER A 194 -65.94 2.19 -13.80
C SER A 194 -65.11 1.71 -12.60
N TYR A 195 -63.97 1.10 -12.95
CA TYR A 195 -62.96 0.71 -11.95
C TYR A 195 -61.71 1.53 -12.12
N THR A 196 -61.28 2.14 -11.08
CA THR A 196 -60.01 2.88 -11.02
C THR A 196 -59.08 2.18 -10.04
N GLY A 197 -58.01 1.66 -10.50
CA GLY A 197 -57.03 0.98 -9.67
C GLY A 197 -55.63 1.51 -9.92
N SER A 198 -54.83 1.61 -8.90
CA SER A 198 -53.40 1.89 -8.97
C SER A 198 -52.67 0.57 -8.86
N PRO A 199 -51.66 0.31 -9.68
CA PRO A 199 -50.84 -0.88 -9.54
C PRO A 199 -50.09 -0.85 -8.20
N PRO A 200 -49.79 -1.99 -7.61
CA PRO A 200 -49.01 -2.09 -6.41
C PRO A 200 -47.60 -1.54 -6.66
N SER A 201 -47.16 -0.64 -5.82
CA SER A 201 -45.80 -0.08 -5.86
C SER A 201 -44.76 -1.19 -5.69
N GLY A 202 -43.73 -1.18 -6.51
CA GLY A 202 -42.54 -2.02 -6.34
C GLY A 202 -42.54 -3.35 -7.05
N ARG A 203 -43.51 -3.64 -7.92
CA ARG A 203 -43.46 -4.81 -8.81
C ARG A 203 -43.28 -4.34 -10.25
N GLY A 204 -42.31 -4.95 -10.91
CA GLY A 204 -42.23 -4.85 -12.35
C GLY A 204 -43.53 -5.34 -12.98
N TRP A 205 -43.95 -4.71 -14.02
CA TRP A 205 -45.16 -5.06 -14.73
C TRP A 205 -44.85 -6.25 -15.64
N ASN A 206 -45.61 -7.31 -15.47
CA ASN A 206 -45.53 -8.44 -16.38
C ASN A 206 -46.41 -8.16 -17.61
N GLN A 207 -45.81 -8.10 -18.76
CA GLN A 207 -46.50 -7.85 -20.03
C GLN A 207 -47.43 -9.02 -20.46
N ASN A 208 -47.45 -10.13 -19.74
CA ASN A 208 -48.29 -11.28 -20.03
C ASN A 208 -49.64 -11.26 -19.30
N TRP A 209 -50.27 -10.15 -19.29
CA TRP A 209 -51.68 -10.14 -18.99
C TRP A 209 -52.42 -10.64 -20.23
N GLY A 210 -52.42 -11.97 -20.43
CA GLY A 210 -53.19 -12.62 -21.46
C GLY A 210 -54.69 -12.60 -21.20
N GLY A 211 -55.15 -11.55 -20.60
CA GLY A 211 -56.57 -11.33 -20.41
C GLY A 211 -57.18 -10.68 -21.66
N GLN A 212 -58.18 -11.25 -22.20
CA GLN A 212 -58.94 -10.67 -23.27
C GLN A 212 -59.46 -9.27 -22.86
N GLY A 213 -59.00 -8.25 -23.53
CA GLY A 213 -59.46 -6.90 -23.35
C GLY A 213 -59.01 -6.19 -22.10
N ALA A 214 -58.13 -6.76 -21.28
CA ALA A 214 -57.52 -6.05 -20.18
C ALA A 214 -56.42 -5.14 -20.68
N ASN A 215 -56.43 -3.92 -20.23
CA ASN A 215 -55.28 -3.05 -20.43
C ASN A 215 -54.06 -3.64 -19.76
N GLN A 216 -53.01 -3.74 -20.51
CA GLN A 216 -51.75 -4.27 -20.05
C GLN A 216 -51.22 -3.41 -18.96
N SER A 217 -50.83 -4.04 -17.88
CA SER A 217 -50.02 -3.40 -16.87
C SER A 217 -48.56 -3.49 -17.26
N PRO A 218 -47.74 -2.43 -17.08
CA PRO A 218 -46.32 -2.52 -17.27
C PRO A 218 -45.73 -3.58 -16.37
N GLY A 219 -44.79 -4.37 -16.88
CA GLY A 219 -44.05 -5.38 -16.18
C GLY A 219 -42.92 -4.86 -15.26
#